data_d40d8170346a1556376a02070ae731cd
#
_entry.id   d40d8170346a1556376a02070ae731cd
#
_cell.length_a   1.000
_cell.length_b   1.000
_cell.length_c   1.000
_cell.angle_alpha   90.00
_cell.angle_beta   90.00
_cell.angle_gamma   90.00
#
_symmetry.space_group_name_H-M   'P 1'
#
loop_
_entity.id
_entity.type
_entity.pdbx_description
1 polymer ?
#
loop_
_entity_poly.entity_id
_entity_poly.type
_entity_poly.pdbx_seq_one_letter_code
_entity_poly.pdbx_strand_id
1 'polypeptide(L)'
;MKKAKKIGILVVCLAVLLTTALSAAGQAAEYRFNMSYIFFSNTSNYTAMVDNAQNSLSEVAPNYFALTKDGNLTLTSSVSATFVSDMHSRGITVVPYLSNDWSRAVGKVALSNREKLAQSLVEAVRRYDLDGVNIDIENVTVNERAAYVDFVKTLRELLEPGKTIAVSVAANPWGASAGWQGSYDYAGLGEYCDYLMVMGYDEHYYGGPAGPVSSYSFLDKSLSYAVSVVPKEKVVLGLPFYGRIWSNRGGFPNGYGLTNPQIAKLVKNYGGAVSFDTASQSTKAVITVGPRGVKPIVGGQALAAGTYTIWYESEQSIKAKLALVNKYDIKGTGSWALGQESDNTWSYYKLWLNDCTFTDVEGSWAKDYILNAYLNNWVTGYSADNFSPDAPLTRSQAAVILVRRLGLTPETDPAYRFDDCAGSWAQAYIETARKYQIVTGVGDNLFDPDRPVTRQELAVMINNILTYQNTNSINIFTDVTPLTSPWAYNAIQALSAGGVISGYPDGTYRPDSDVTRAEMTVFISHMSVTVPVTAPVISPAASPGAAGDRPDITPASGPMTS
;
A
#
# COMPACT_ATOMS: atom_id res chain seq x y z
N MET A 1 -41.30 -27.74 -34.82
CA MET A 1 -39.92 -27.24 -34.69
C MET A 1 -39.78 -25.75 -34.33
N LYS A 2 -40.85 -24.95 -34.12
CA LYS A 2 -40.77 -23.52 -33.78
C LYS A 2 -40.91 -23.15 -32.32
N LYS A 3 -41.21 -24.11 -31.40
CA LYS A 3 -41.33 -23.85 -29.96
C LYS A 3 -40.05 -24.11 -29.13
N ALA A 4 -39.08 -24.86 -29.65
CA ALA A 4 -37.85 -25.17 -28.93
C ALA A 4 -36.80 -24.04 -29.00
N LYS A 5 -36.85 -23.10 -30.01
CA LYS A 5 -35.92 -22.01 -30.12
C LYS A 5 -36.16 -20.82 -29.17
N LYS A 6 -37.38 -20.65 -28.64
CA LYS A 6 -37.69 -19.54 -27.71
C LYS A 6 -37.32 -19.84 -26.27
N ILE A 7 -37.20 -21.09 -25.87
CA ILE A 7 -36.81 -21.48 -24.50
C ILE A 7 -35.29 -21.38 -24.33
N GLY A 8 -34.51 -21.67 -25.39
CA GLY A 8 -33.05 -21.56 -25.33
C GLY A 8 -32.51 -20.13 -25.18
N ILE A 9 -33.21 -19.14 -25.73
CA ILE A 9 -32.80 -17.72 -25.66
C ILE A 9 -33.15 -17.16 -24.27
N LEU A 10 -34.20 -17.59 -23.62
CA LEU A 10 -34.59 -17.13 -22.28
C LEU A 10 -33.66 -17.66 -21.19
N VAL A 11 -33.16 -18.90 -21.34
CA VAL A 11 -32.20 -19.49 -20.39
C VAL A 11 -30.81 -18.86 -20.52
N VAL A 12 -30.37 -18.49 -21.74
CA VAL A 12 -29.09 -17.83 -21.97
C VAL A 12 -29.12 -16.37 -21.47
N CYS A 13 -30.22 -15.66 -21.62
CA CYS A 13 -30.36 -14.30 -21.08
C CYS A 13 -30.46 -14.31 -19.54
N LEU A 14 -31.04 -15.33 -18.90
CA LEU A 14 -31.07 -15.45 -17.44
C LEU A 14 -29.69 -15.83 -16.88
N ALA A 15 -28.92 -16.65 -17.60
CA ALA A 15 -27.54 -17.01 -17.19
C ALA A 15 -26.56 -15.85 -17.34
N VAL A 16 -26.73 -14.98 -18.35
CA VAL A 16 -25.89 -13.78 -18.53
C VAL A 16 -26.26 -12.69 -17.51
N LEU A 17 -27.52 -12.59 -17.08
CA LEU A 17 -27.93 -11.67 -16.02
C LEU A 17 -27.52 -12.15 -14.61
N LEU A 18 -27.33 -13.46 -14.40
CA LEU A 18 -26.80 -13.97 -13.13
C LEU A 18 -25.26 -13.84 -13.00
N THR A 19 -24.53 -13.75 -14.11
CA THR A 19 -23.06 -13.62 -14.07
C THR A 19 -22.57 -12.18 -13.87
N THR A 20 -23.41 -11.17 -14.08
CA THR A 20 -23.06 -9.77 -13.82
C THR A 20 -23.40 -9.28 -12.41
N ALA A 21 -24.14 -10.07 -11.62
CA ALA A 21 -24.47 -9.76 -10.22
C ALA A 21 -23.49 -10.36 -9.19
N LEU A 22 -22.46 -11.11 -9.63
CA LEU A 22 -21.55 -11.82 -8.71
C LEU A 22 -20.23 -11.08 -8.43
N SER A 23 -20.10 -9.79 -8.73
CA SER A 23 -18.84 -9.04 -8.54
C SER A 23 -18.91 -7.92 -7.50
N ALA A 24 -19.91 -7.90 -6.62
CA ALA A 24 -20.00 -6.90 -5.54
C ALA A 24 -19.77 -7.46 -4.13
N ALA A 25 -19.30 -8.69 -3.98
CA ALA A 25 -18.78 -9.18 -2.70
C ALA A 25 -17.41 -8.50 -2.48
N GLY A 26 -17.29 -7.66 -1.46
CA GLY A 26 -16.17 -6.81 -1.14
C GLY A 26 -14.80 -7.32 -1.59
N GLN A 27 -14.37 -6.88 -2.75
CA GLN A 27 -13.01 -7.11 -3.22
C GLN A 27 -12.10 -6.39 -2.24
N ALA A 28 -11.15 -7.11 -1.64
CA ALA A 28 -10.13 -6.47 -0.81
C ALA A 28 -9.46 -5.37 -1.65
N ALA A 29 -9.19 -4.21 -1.06
CA ALA A 29 -8.54 -3.13 -1.77
C ALA A 29 -7.23 -3.64 -2.37
N GLU A 30 -7.05 -3.44 -3.66
CA GLU A 30 -5.81 -3.78 -4.34
C GLU A 30 -4.82 -2.64 -4.12
N TYR A 31 -3.79 -2.91 -3.32
CA TYR A 31 -2.71 -1.96 -3.09
C TYR A 31 -1.76 -1.94 -4.27
N ARG A 32 -1.22 -0.76 -4.59
CA ARG A 32 -0.11 -0.65 -5.54
C ARG A 32 1.07 -1.52 -5.11
N PHE A 33 1.66 -2.20 -6.07
CA PHE A 33 2.83 -3.04 -5.87
C PHE A 33 4.02 -2.23 -5.32
N ASN A 34 4.72 -2.80 -4.35
CA ASN A 34 5.94 -2.21 -3.80
C ASN A 34 6.95 -3.32 -3.47
N MET A 35 8.12 -3.25 -4.09
CA MET A 35 9.21 -4.18 -3.83
C MET A 35 10.44 -3.45 -3.29
N SER A 36 11.34 -4.17 -2.66
CA SER A 36 12.64 -3.61 -2.29
C SER A 36 13.76 -4.64 -2.38
N TYR A 37 14.93 -4.16 -2.79
CA TYR A 37 16.16 -4.96 -2.75
C TYR A 37 16.71 -5.05 -1.33
N ILE A 38 17.30 -6.21 -0.99
CA ILE A 38 18.04 -6.42 0.27
C ILE A 38 19.47 -6.78 -0.07
N PHE A 39 20.41 -5.84 0.14
CA PHE A 39 21.82 -6.00 -0.20
C PHE A 39 22.78 -5.75 0.96
N PHE A 40 22.62 -4.65 1.69
CA PHE A 40 23.62 -4.09 2.61
C PHE A 40 23.59 -4.67 4.02
N SER A 41 23.04 -5.87 4.25
CA SER A 41 22.92 -6.43 5.59
C SER A 41 23.25 -7.92 5.64
N ASN A 42 23.43 -8.43 6.85
CA ASN A 42 23.52 -9.87 7.10
C ASN A 42 22.11 -10.47 7.11
N THR A 43 21.99 -11.71 6.70
CA THR A 43 20.72 -12.46 6.63
C THR A 43 19.94 -12.45 7.96
N SER A 44 20.64 -12.44 9.10
CA SER A 44 20.00 -12.35 10.43
C SER A 44 19.18 -11.09 10.66
N ASN A 45 19.38 -10.05 9.86
CA ASN A 45 18.68 -8.77 9.99
C ASN A 45 17.55 -8.60 8.96
N TYR A 46 17.41 -9.51 7.99
CA TYR A 46 16.46 -9.36 6.88
C TYR A 46 15.01 -9.24 7.37
N THR A 47 14.59 -10.11 8.28
CA THR A 47 13.25 -10.04 8.89
C THR A 47 13.00 -8.70 9.57
N ALA A 48 13.96 -8.21 10.38
CA ALA A 48 13.82 -6.91 11.06
C ALA A 48 13.76 -5.74 10.06
N MET A 49 14.47 -5.80 8.94
CA MET A 49 14.38 -4.78 7.89
C MET A 49 12.98 -4.76 7.24
N VAL A 50 12.39 -5.93 7.01
CA VAL A 50 11.02 -6.04 6.49
C VAL A 50 9.99 -5.58 7.53
N ASP A 51 10.20 -5.90 8.82
CA ASP A 51 9.33 -5.42 9.92
C ASP A 51 9.30 -3.89 9.96
N ASN A 52 10.46 -3.24 9.79
CA ASN A 52 10.55 -1.78 9.72
C ASN A 52 9.74 -1.17 8.55
N ALA A 53 9.50 -1.94 7.48
CA ALA A 53 8.70 -1.48 6.34
C ALA A 53 7.19 -1.42 6.61
N GLN A 54 6.71 -1.77 7.81
CA GLN A 54 5.34 -1.55 8.30
C GLN A 54 4.26 -2.04 7.31
N ASN A 55 4.36 -3.29 6.84
CA ASN A 55 3.44 -3.91 5.86
C ASN A 55 3.33 -3.13 4.53
N SER A 56 4.39 -2.43 4.15
CA SER A 56 4.40 -1.65 2.90
C SER A 56 4.95 -2.42 1.70
N LEU A 57 5.46 -3.64 1.89
CA LEU A 57 6.10 -4.43 0.84
C LEU A 57 5.19 -5.55 0.35
N SER A 58 5.10 -5.72 -0.96
CA SER A 58 4.48 -6.87 -1.64
C SER A 58 5.53 -7.95 -1.97
N GLU A 59 6.78 -7.51 -2.20
CA GLU A 59 7.87 -8.37 -2.66
C GLU A 59 9.21 -7.90 -2.09
N VAL A 60 10.11 -8.86 -1.88
CA VAL A 60 11.52 -8.59 -1.55
C VAL A 60 12.46 -9.28 -2.53
N ALA A 61 13.51 -8.57 -2.93
CA ALA A 61 14.56 -9.08 -3.82
C ALA A 61 15.89 -9.19 -3.06
N PRO A 62 16.15 -10.29 -2.32
CA PRO A 62 17.39 -10.48 -1.60
C PRO A 62 18.55 -10.84 -2.53
N ASN A 63 19.77 -10.55 -2.08
CA ASN A 63 21.01 -10.90 -2.78
C ASN A 63 21.34 -12.39 -2.62
N TYR A 64 20.59 -13.24 -3.32
CA TYR A 64 20.80 -14.70 -3.27
C TYR A 64 21.60 -15.23 -4.46
N PHE A 65 21.56 -14.53 -5.60
CA PHE A 65 22.15 -14.99 -6.85
C PHE A 65 23.32 -14.08 -7.26
N ALA A 66 24.38 -14.69 -7.75
CA ALA A 66 25.50 -14.02 -8.36
C ALA A 66 26.00 -14.83 -9.58
N LEU A 67 26.81 -14.21 -10.41
CA LEU A 67 27.46 -14.86 -11.56
C LEU A 67 28.94 -15.09 -11.30
N THR A 68 29.41 -16.26 -11.67
CA THR A 68 30.86 -16.52 -11.74
C THR A 68 31.48 -15.81 -12.94
N LYS A 69 32.81 -15.75 -13.04
CA LYS A 69 33.52 -15.20 -14.20
C LYS A 69 33.17 -15.89 -15.52
N ASP A 70 32.73 -17.13 -15.45
CA ASP A 70 32.32 -17.96 -16.59
C ASP A 70 30.81 -17.85 -16.87
N GLY A 71 30.12 -16.89 -16.24
CA GLY A 71 28.70 -16.62 -16.44
C GLY A 71 27.75 -17.70 -15.89
N ASN A 72 28.24 -18.60 -15.01
CA ASN A 72 27.39 -19.58 -14.37
C ASN A 72 26.77 -19.00 -13.09
N LEU A 73 25.57 -19.49 -12.75
CA LEU A 73 24.92 -19.17 -11.48
C LEU A 73 25.76 -19.65 -10.30
N THR A 74 25.90 -18.82 -9.29
CA THR A 74 26.35 -19.19 -7.95
C THR A 74 25.42 -18.58 -6.91
N LEU A 75 25.27 -19.28 -5.79
CA LEU A 75 24.49 -18.80 -4.66
C LEU A 75 25.39 -18.04 -3.70
N THR A 76 24.89 -16.95 -3.16
CA THR A 76 25.57 -16.23 -2.08
C THR A 76 25.35 -16.92 -0.73
N SER A 77 26.10 -16.53 0.28
CA SER A 77 25.90 -17.00 1.65
C SER A 77 24.61 -16.44 2.30
N SER A 78 23.88 -15.58 1.61
CA SER A 78 22.65 -14.93 2.12
C SER A 78 21.38 -15.77 1.91
N VAL A 79 21.44 -16.88 1.18
CA VAL A 79 20.28 -17.76 0.96
C VAL A 79 19.76 -18.31 2.30
N SER A 80 18.48 -18.10 2.59
CA SER A 80 17.85 -18.51 3.83
C SER A 80 16.43 -19.03 3.60
N ALA A 81 16.24 -20.32 3.76
CA ALA A 81 14.91 -20.94 3.67
C ALA A 81 13.98 -20.45 4.79
N THR A 82 14.52 -20.14 5.98
CA THR A 82 13.73 -19.59 7.09
C THR A 82 13.19 -18.22 6.74
N PHE A 83 13.99 -17.36 6.12
CA PHE A 83 13.51 -16.04 5.67
C PHE A 83 12.44 -16.17 4.59
N VAL A 84 12.61 -17.08 3.62
CA VAL A 84 11.59 -17.33 2.58
C VAL A 84 10.26 -17.75 3.22
N SER A 85 10.27 -18.74 4.13
CA SER A 85 9.08 -19.20 4.84
C SER A 85 8.41 -18.10 5.69
N ASP A 86 9.22 -17.23 6.33
CA ASP A 86 8.70 -16.09 7.10
C ASP A 86 7.99 -15.09 6.16
N MET A 87 8.58 -14.75 5.02
CA MET A 87 7.95 -13.85 4.04
C MET A 87 6.65 -14.43 3.48
N HIS A 88 6.62 -15.72 3.13
CA HIS A 88 5.40 -16.39 2.68
C HIS A 88 4.29 -16.34 3.72
N SER A 89 4.62 -16.54 5.01
CA SER A 89 3.63 -16.43 6.09
C SER A 89 2.99 -15.04 6.21
N ARG A 90 3.64 -14.02 5.67
CA ARG A 90 3.19 -12.61 5.64
C ARG A 90 2.55 -12.21 4.29
N GLY A 91 2.47 -13.13 3.33
CA GLY A 91 1.99 -12.86 1.97
C GLY A 91 2.96 -12.00 1.13
N ILE A 92 4.25 -11.99 1.48
CA ILE A 92 5.29 -11.26 0.76
C ILE A 92 6.05 -12.26 -0.13
N THR A 93 6.17 -11.95 -1.42
CA THR A 93 6.92 -12.79 -2.37
C THR A 93 8.43 -12.56 -2.26
N VAL A 94 9.21 -13.62 -2.48
CA VAL A 94 10.69 -13.59 -2.46
C VAL A 94 11.20 -13.86 -3.86
N VAL A 95 11.65 -12.80 -4.54
CA VAL A 95 12.11 -12.79 -5.93
C VAL A 95 13.57 -12.30 -5.98
N PRO A 96 14.55 -13.16 -5.65
CA PRO A 96 15.95 -12.75 -5.56
C PRO A 96 16.48 -12.19 -6.87
N TYR A 97 17.38 -11.21 -6.79
CA TYR A 97 17.98 -10.65 -7.98
C TYR A 97 19.29 -11.36 -8.37
N LEU A 98 19.51 -11.42 -9.69
CA LEU A 98 20.72 -11.94 -10.33
C LEU A 98 21.50 -10.77 -10.93
N SER A 99 22.66 -10.44 -10.36
CA SER A 99 23.52 -9.37 -10.86
C SER A 99 24.82 -9.92 -11.47
N ASN A 100 25.34 -9.17 -12.46
CA ASN A 100 26.68 -9.36 -13.02
C ASN A 100 27.71 -8.37 -12.42
N ASP A 101 27.38 -7.73 -11.28
CA ASP A 101 28.23 -6.77 -10.58
C ASP A 101 28.84 -5.69 -11.52
N TRP A 102 28.01 -5.15 -12.42
CA TRP A 102 28.42 -4.15 -13.43
C TRP A 102 29.50 -4.66 -14.42
N SER A 103 29.90 -5.94 -14.35
CA SER A 103 30.93 -6.53 -15.19
C SER A 103 30.41 -6.86 -16.59
N ARG A 104 30.73 -6.03 -17.58
CA ARG A 104 30.38 -6.29 -18.99
C ARG A 104 30.84 -7.66 -19.46
N ALA A 105 32.03 -8.08 -19.08
CA ALA A 105 32.58 -9.37 -19.49
C ALA A 105 31.74 -10.54 -18.96
N VAL A 106 31.38 -10.48 -17.69
CA VAL A 106 30.54 -11.50 -17.04
C VAL A 106 29.14 -11.52 -17.67
N GLY A 107 28.52 -10.35 -17.85
CA GLY A 107 27.18 -10.25 -18.48
C GLY A 107 27.16 -10.83 -19.90
N LYS A 108 28.17 -10.55 -20.73
CA LYS A 108 28.30 -11.12 -22.08
C LYS A 108 28.41 -12.65 -22.07
N VAL A 109 29.24 -13.19 -21.19
CA VAL A 109 29.42 -14.65 -21.08
C VAL A 109 28.13 -15.31 -20.54
N ALA A 110 27.49 -14.70 -19.55
CA ALA A 110 26.22 -15.18 -19.01
C ALA A 110 25.13 -15.26 -20.10
N LEU A 111 24.97 -14.20 -20.88
CA LEU A 111 24.00 -14.17 -21.99
C LEU A 111 24.38 -15.11 -23.16
N SER A 112 25.66 -15.40 -23.36
CA SER A 112 26.09 -16.43 -24.33
C SER A 112 25.73 -17.85 -23.86
N ASN A 113 25.70 -18.09 -22.55
CA ASN A 113 25.37 -19.37 -21.90
C ASN A 113 23.93 -19.38 -21.33
N ARG A 114 23.05 -18.55 -21.86
CA ARG A 114 21.73 -18.23 -21.29
C ARG A 114 20.82 -19.43 -21.05
N GLU A 115 20.85 -20.46 -21.91
CA GLU A 115 20.05 -21.67 -21.72
C GLU A 115 20.45 -22.43 -20.45
N LYS A 116 21.73 -22.61 -20.23
CA LYS A 116 22.27 -23.25 -19.01
C LYS A 116 21.99 -22.40 -17.79
N LEU A 117 22.15 -21.06 -17.90
CA LEU A 117 21.87 -20.15 -16.81
C LEU A 117 20.39 -20.18 -16.44
N ALA A 118 19.48 -20.18 -17.42
CA ALA A 118 18.04 -20.28 -17.18
C ALA A 118 17.67 -21.59 -16.46
N GLN A 119 18.23 -22.73 -16.89
CA GLN A 119 18.03 -24.03 -16.22
C GLN A 119 18.48 -23.97 -14.76
N SER A 120 19.67 -23.42 -14.50
CA SER A 120 20.22 -23.31 -13.14
C SER A 120 19.35 -22.40 -12.25
N LEU A 121 18.78 -21.32 -12.79
CA LEU A 121 17.85 -20.45 -12.06
C LEU A 121 16.54 -21.16 -11.73
N VAL A 122 15.95 -21.90 -12.67
CA VAL A 122 14.74 -22.70 -12.44
C VAL A 122 14.96 -23.74 -11.35
N GLU A 123 16.11 -24.43 -11.37
CA GLU A 123 16.47 -25.39 -10.31
C GLU A 123 16.60 -24.71 -8.94
N ALA A 124 17.22 -23.52 -8.89
CA ALA A 124 17.36 -22.76 -7.66
C ALA A 124 16.01 -22.24 -7.13
N VAL A 125 15.16 -21.71 -8.01
CA VAL A 125 13.79 -21.25 -7.65
C VAL A 125 13.00 -22.39 -7.02
N ARG A 126 13.02 -23.57 -7.65
CA ARG A 126 12.33 -24.77 -7.13
C ARG A 126 12.94 -25.25 -5.81
N ARG A 127 14.26 -25.34 -5.73
CA ARG A 127 14.98 -25.89 -4.57
C ARG A 127 14.76 -25.10 -3.29
N TYR A 128 14.66 -23.77 -3.41
CA TYR A 128 14.56 -22.85 -2.26
C TYR A 128 13.16 -22.27 -2.08
N ASP A 129 12.17 -22.81 -2.80
CA ASP A 129 10.77 -22.35 -2.75
C ASP A 129 10.62 -20.84 -3.00
N LEU A 130 11.38 -20.32 -3.98
CA LEU A 130 11.36 -18.92 -4.33
C LEU A 130 10.17 -18.61 -5.24
N ASP A 131 9.73 -17.35 -5.27
CA ASP A 131 8.58 -16.92 -6.07
C ASP A 131 8.98 -16.45 -7.47
N GLY A 132 10.26 -16.43 -7.78
CA GLY A 132 10.77 -16.04 -9.08
C GLY A 132 12.19 -15.57 -9.07
N VAL A 133 12.54 -14.74 -10.05
CA VAL A 133 13.87 -14.14 -10.21
C VAL A 133 13.77 -12.74 -10.80
N ASN A 134 14.55 -11.81 -10.27
CA ASN A 134 14.75 -10.47 -10.81
C ASN A 134 16.09 -10.44 -11.54
N ILE A 135 16.07 -10.22 -12.85
CA ILE A 135 17.25 -10.20 -13.70
C ILE A 135 17.83 -8.79 -13.73
N ASP A 136 19.04 -8.65 -13.21
CA ASP A 136 19.77 -7.39 -13.11
C ASP A 136 21.14 -7.48 -13.81
N ILE A 137 21.12 -7.71 -15.13
CA ILE A 137 22.32 -7.75 -15.97
C ILE A 137 22.56 -6.36 -16.56
N GLU A 138 23.62 -5.73 -16.09
CA GLU A 138 23.95 -4.35 -16.42
C GLU A 138 25.20 -4.21 -17.28
N ASN A 139 25.41 -3.00 -17.84
CA ASN A 139 26.61 -2.60 -18.58
C ASN A 139 26.96 -3.45 -19.80
N VAL A 140 26.06 -4.31 -20.28
CA VAL A 140 26.17 -4.94 -21.62
C VAL A 140 25.80 -3.92 -22.69
N THR A 141 25.92 -4.24 -23.97
CA THR A 141 25.71 -3.27 -25.04
C THR A 141 24.56 -3.71 -25.97
N VAL A 142 24.23 -2.86 -26.93
CA VAL A 142 23.25 -3.17 -27.98
C VAL A 142 23.56 -4.49 -28.72
N ASN A 143 24.82 -4.94 -28.72
CA ASN A 143 25.20 -6.21 -29.33
C ASN A 143 24.63 -7.44 -28.58
N GLU A 144 24.38 -7.30 -27.30
CA GLU A 144 23.81 -8.35 -26.46
C GLU A 144 22.26 -8.23 -26.34
N ARG A 145 21.64 -7.20 -26.93
CA ARG A 145 20.20 -6.91 -26.83
C ARG A 145 19.31 -8.12 -27.16
N ALA A 146 19.54 -8.74 -28.32
CA ALA A 146 18.76 -9.91 -28.74
C ALA A 146 18.97 -11.13 -27.84
N ALA A 147 20.21 -11.36 -27.38
CA ALA A 147 20.51 -12.44 -26.45
C ALA A 147 19.88 -12.20 -25.06
N TYR A 148 19.73 -10.95 -24.65
CA TYR A 148 19.08 -10.62 -23.40
C TYR A 148 17.57 -10.93 -23.45
N VAL A 149 16.89 -10.53 -24.51
CA VAL A 149 15.47 -10.87 -24.73
C VAL A 149 15.28 -12.39 -24.79
N ASP A 150 16.13 -13.08 -25.55
CA ASP A 150 16.08 -14.55 -25.68
C ASP A 150 16.33 -15.27 -24.37
N PHE A 151 17.20 -14.73 -23.49
CA PHE A 151 17.40 -15.24 -22.14
C PHE A 151 16.12 -15.17 -21.30
N VAL A 152 15.45 -14.00 -21.28
CA VAL A 152 14.21 -13.81 -20.50
C VAL A 152 13.10 -14.70 -21.07
N LYS A 153 12.99 -14.82 -22.40
CA LYS A 153 12.07 -15.75 -23.08
C LYS A 153 12.33 -17.21 -22.66
N THR A 154 13.58 -17.68 -22.76
CA THR A 154 13.97 -19.04 -22.36
C THR A 154 13.64 -19.31 -20.89
N LEU A 155 13.90 -18.33 -20.03
CA LEU A 155 13.57 -18.45 -18.62
C LEU A 155 12.05 -18.56 -18.40
N ARG A 156 11.23 -17.78 -19.13
CA ARG A 156 9.77 -17.87 -19.08
C ARG A 156 9.23 -19.23 -19.53
N GLU A 157 9.83 -19.80 -20.56
CA GLU A 157 9.45 -21.12 -21.08
C GLU A 157 9.77 -22.28 -20.11
N LEU A 158 10.82 -22.12 -19.28
CA LEU A 158 11.28 -23.14 -18.33
C LEU A 158 10.71 -22.97 -16.93
N LEU A 159 10.36 -21.76 -16.52
CA LEU A 159 9.87 -21.44 -15.19
C LEU A 159 8.40 -21.84 -15.04
N GLU A 160 8.04 -22.38 -13.88
CA GLU A 160 6.68 -22.79 -13.58
C GLU A 160 5.69 -21.62 -13.69
N PRO A 161 4.46 -21.87 -14.17
CA PRO A 161 3.41 -20.85 -14.19
C PRO A 161 3.19 -20.23 -12.80
N GLY A 162 3.02 -18.90 -12.77
CA GLY A 162 2.81 -18.15 -11.53
C GLY A 162 4.10 -17.70 -10.83
N LYS A 163 5.28 -18.17 -11.25
CA LYS A 163 6.56 -17.63 -10.77
C LYS A 163 6.93 -16.34 -11.52
N THR A 164 7.40 -15.35 -10.78
CA THR A 164 7.72 -14.01 -11.28
C THR A 164 9.04 -13.96 -12.04
N ILE A 165 9.05 -13.30 -13.17
CA ILE A 165 10.27 -12.80 -13.83
C ILE A 165 10.21 -11.28 -13.83
N ALA A 166 11.08 -10.65 -13.08
CA ALA A 166 11.33 -9.21 -13.14
C ALA A 166 12.62 -8.94 -13.92
N VAL A 167 12.68 -7.80 -14.58
CA VAL A 167 13.92 -7.35 -15.24
C VAL A 167 14.20 -5.92 -14.82
N SER A 168 15.38 -5.68 -14.21
CA SER A 168 15.89 -4.35 -13.93
C SER A 168 16.44 -3.74 -15.22
N VAL A 169 15.94 -2.56 -15.58
CA VAL A 169 16.33 -1.87 -16.79
C VAL A 169 16.82 -0.46 -16.47
N ALA A 170 17.85 0.01 -17.17
CA ALA A 170 18.32 1.39 -17.01
C ALA A 170 17.22 2.37 -17.39
N ALA A 171 17.04 3.44 -16.58
CA ALA A 171 16.18 4.55 -16.97
C ALA A 171 16.57 5.11 -18.35
N ASN A 172 15.58 5.36 -19.20
CA ASN A 172 15.82 5.80 -20.59
C ASN A 172 15.01 7.06 -20.95
N PRO A 173 15.30 8.22 -20.35
CA PRO A 173 14.55 9.46 -20.58
C PRO A 173 14.71 10.04 -22.00
N TRP A 174 15.62 9.49 -22.79
CA TRP A 174 15.94 9.97 -24.14
C TRP A 174 15.54 8.99 -25.25
N GLY A 175 15.00 7.81 -24.93
CA GLY A 175 14.70 6.76 -25.89
C GLY A 175 15.97 6.24 -26.60
N ALA A 176 17.10 6.18 -25.88
CA ALA A 176 18.36 5.71 -26.43
C ALA A 176 18.29 4.25 -26.87
N SER A 177 18.70 3.96 -28.10
CA SER A 177 18.72 2.62 -28.70
C SER A 177 20.13 2.10 -28.97
N ALA A 178 21.14 2.82 -28.51
CA ALA A 178 22.56 2.50 -28.68
C ALA A 178 23.31 2.49 -27.32
N GLY A 179 24.56 2.08 -27.34
CA GLY A 179 25.38 2.00 -26.13
C GLY A 179 24.92 0.92 -25.14
N TRP A 180 25.18 1.16 -23.87
CA TRP A 180 24.77 0.24 -22.81
C TRP A 180 23.25 0.31 -22.54
N GLN A 181 22.65 1.51 -22.62
CA GLN A 181 21.18 1.65 -22.51
C GLN A 181 20.44 0.95 -23.66
N GLY A 182 21.04 0.88 -24.87
CA GLY A 182 20.48 0.17 -26.00
C GLY A 182 20.43 -1.35 -25.85
N SER A 183 21.07 -1.93 -24.81
CA SER A 183 20.94 -3.35 -24.50
C SER A 183 19.55 -3.72 -23.95
N TYR A 184 18.85 -2.77 -23.38
CA TYR A 184 17.53 -2.98 -22.80
C TYR A 184 16.44 -2.75 -23.85
N ASP A 185 15.96 -3.84 -24.46
CA ASP A 185 14.78 -3.83 -25.30
C ASP A 185 13.53 -3.88 -24.43
N TYR A 186 13.03 -2.73 -24.01
CA TYR A 186 11.87 -2.68 -23.10
C TYR A 186 10.67 -3.47 -23.66
N ALA A 187 10.36 -3.33 -24.95
CA ALA A 187 9.26 -4.03 -25.58
C ALA A 187 9.50 -5.55 -25.60
N GLY A 188 10.68 -5.97 -26.08
CA GLY A 188 11.04 -7.38 -26.14
C GLY A 188 11.17 -8.05 -24.78
N LEU A 189 11.78 -7.38 -23.78
CA LEU A 189 11.86 -7.86 -22.40
C LEU A 189 10.48 -7.90 -21.75
N GLY A 190 9.66 -6.86 -21.97
CA GLY A 190 8.30 -6.73 -21.44
C GLY A 190 7.33 -7.78 -21.95
N GLU A 191 7.61 -8.40 -23.11
CA GLU A 191 6.80 -9.52 -23.64
C GLU A 191 6.86 -10.73 -22.72
N TYR A 192 8.05 -11.06 -22.18
CA TYR A 192 8.29 -12.30 -21.44
C TYR A 192 8.41 -12.13 -19.92
N CYS A 193 8.59 -10.92 -19.39
CA CYS A 193 8.63 -10.66 -17.96
C CYS A 193 7.25 -10.26 -17.39
N ASP A 194 7.10 -10.35 -16.07
CA ASP A 194 5.92 -9.89 -15.36
C ASP A 194 5.97 -8.38 -15.11
N TYR A 195 7.19 -7.84 -14.92
CA TYR A 195 7.39 -6.40 -14.86
C TYR A 195 8.84 -5.99 -15.18
N LEU A 196 8.99 -4.76 -15.68
CA LEU A 196 10.25 -4.05 -15.79
C LEU A 196 10.41 -3.12 -14.59
N MET A 197 11.47 -3.30 -13.84
CA MET A 197 11.90 -2.37 -12.79
C MET A 197 12.80 -1.31 -13.42
N VAL A 198 12.24 -0.13 -13.70
CA VAL A 198 12.98 1.00 -14.27
C VAL A 198 13.85 1.62 -13.17
N MET A 199 15.16 1.45 -13.25
CA MET A 199 16.13 1.99 -12.29
C MET A 199 16.19 3.52 -12.37
N GLY A 200 15.25 4.19 -11.71
CA GLY A 200 15.05 5.63 -11.74
C GLY A 200 16.03 6.39 -10.83
N TYR A 201 17.29 6.02 -10.85
CA TYR A 201 18.34 6.61 -10.01
C TYR A 201 19.68 6.65 -10.74
N ASP A 202 20.69 7.23 -10.05
CA ASP A 202 22.02 7.47 -10.58
C ASP A 202 22.02 8.36 -11.84
N GLU A 203 21.07 9.31 -11.91
CA GLU A 203 21.13 10.42 -12.89
C GLU A 203 22.47 11.18 -12.76
N HIS A 204 22.90 11.41 -11.50
CA HIS A 204 24.24 11.84 -11.13
C HIS A 204 24.87 10.79 -10.23
N TYR A 205 25.98 10.23 -10.66
CA TYR A 205 26.60 9.02 -10.14
C TYR A 205 28.03 9.22 -9.65
N TYR A 206 28.62 8.17 -9.09
CA TYR A 206 30.03 8.19 -8.67
C TYR A 206 30.96 8.48 -9.84
N GLY A 207 31.81 9.50 -9.70
CA GLY A 207 32.71 9.96 -10.78
C GLY A 207 32.08 10.99 -11.71
N GLY A 208 30.78 11.22 -11.65
CA GLY A 208 30.07 12.23 -12.44
C GLY A 208 29.95 13.59 -11.73
N PRO A 209 29.37 14.58 -12.41
CA PRO A 209 29.11 15.90 -11.83
C PRO A 209 28.11 15.83 -10.68
N ALA A 210 28.18 16.79 -9.75
CA ALA A 210 27.26 16.92 -8.65
C ALA A 210 25.84 17.29 -9.13
N GLY A 211 24.83 16.59 -8.65
CA GLY A 211 23.43 16.82 -8.98
C GLY A 211 22.50 15.82 -8.29
N PRO A 212 21.18 15.94 -8.52
CA PRO A 212 20.20 15.04 -7.94
C PRO A 212 20.45 13.58 -8.36
N VAL A 213 20.30 12.65 -7.42
CA VAL A 213 20.42 11.21 -7.72
C VAL A 213 19.29 10.75 -8.63
N SER A 214 18.11 11.42 -8.50
CA SER A 214 16.89 11.06 -9.21
C SER A 214 15.99 12.30 -9.30
N SER A 215 16.12 13.10 -10.37
CA SER A 215 15.24 14.26 -10.52
C SER A 215 13.85 13.85 -11.03
N TYR A 216 12.83 14.64 -10.67
CA TYR A 216 11.45 14.43 -11.14
C TYR A 216 11.39 14.38 -12.67
N SER A 217 12.05 15.31 -13.35
CA SER A 217 12.09 15.38 -14.82
C SER A 217 12.75 14.16 -15.47
N PHE A 218 13.79 13.62 -14.84
CA PHE A 218 14.45 12.39 -15.29
C PHE A 218 13.48 11.19 -15.19
N LEU A 219 12.78 11.07 -14.06
CA LEU A 219 11.78 10.01 -13.87
C LEU A 219 10.58 10.16 -14.79
N ASP A 220 10.04 11.37 -14.90
CA ASP A 220 8.87 11.66 -15.74
C ASP A 220 9.11 11.27 -17.20
N LYS A 221 10.25 11.64 -17.76
CA LYS A 221 10.65 11.25 -19.13
C LYS A 221 10.89 9.75 -19.27
N SER A 222 11.52 9.12 -18.26
CA SER A 222 11.79 7.68 -18.29
C SER A 222 10.51 6.86 -18.24
N LEU A 223 9.54 7.26 -17.41
CA LEU A 223 8.24 6.61 -17.35
C LEU A 223 7.41 6.86 -18.60
N SER A 224 7.43 8.08 -19.13
CA SER A 224 6.78 8.41 -20.41
C SER A 224 7.27 7.49 -21.56
N TYR A 225 8.58 7.25 -21.62
CA TYR A 225 9.15 6.29 -22.56
C TYR A 225 8.70 4.85 -22.25
N ALA A 226 8.82 4.41 -21.00
CA ALA A 226 8.48 3.04 -20.62
C ALA A 226 7.03 2.67 -20.98
N VAL A 227 6.05 3.51 -20.59
CA VAL A 227 4.63 3.24 -20.87
C VAL A 227 4.25 3.41 -22.36
N SER A 228 5.12 4.03 -23.16
CA SER A 228 4.90 4.12 -24.61
C SER A 228 5.21 2.81 -25.34
N VAL A 229 5.99 1.90 -24.73
CA VAL A 229 6.49 0.67 -25.35
C VAL A 229 6.16 -0.61 -24.57
N VAL A 230 5.70 -0.48 -23.31
CA VAL A 230 5.32 -1.60 -22.43
C VAL A 230 3.99 -1.28 -21.75
N PRO A 231 3.08 -2.25 -21.56
CA PRO A 231 1.87 -2.06 -20.78
C PRO A 231 2.19 -1.49 -19.39
N LYS A 232 1.47 -0.46 -18.97
CA LYS A 232 1.72 0.26 -17.71
C LYS A 232 1.68 -0.65 -16.47
N GLU A 233 0.87 -1.70 -16.52
CA GLU A 233 0.74 -2.73 -15.47
C GLU A 233 2.02 -3.57 -15.30
N LYS A 234 2.95 -3.49 -16.24
CA LYS A 234 4.27 -4.13 -16.20
C LYS A 234 5.40 -3.14 -15.88
N VAL A 235 5.11 -1.89 -15.57
CA VAL A 235 6.14 -0.89 -15.26
C VAL A 235 6.19 -0.63 -13.76
N VAL A 236 7.39 -0.77 -13.16
CA VAL A 236 7.70 -0.47 -11.76
C VAL A 236 8.75 0.63 -11.72
N LEU A 237 8.49 1.70 -10.95
CA LEU A 237 9.41 2.82 -10.77
C LEU A 237 10.42 2.53 -9.67
N GLY A 238 11.69 2.39 -10.01
CA GLY A 238 12.80 2.28 -9.06
C GLY A 238 13.17 3.63 -8.45
N LEU A 239 13.19 3.71 -7.11
CA LEU A 239 13.54 4.89 -6.34
C LEU A 239 14.78 4.64 -5.47
N PRO A 240 15.71 5.62 -5.32
CA PRO A 240 16.84 5.48 -4.42
C PRO A 240 16.43 5.81 -2.98
N PHE A 241 16.87 5.00 -2.02
CA PHE A 241 16.80 5.32 -0.59
C PHE A 241 18.13 5.84 -0.05
N TYR A 242 18.98 6.31 -0.93
CA TYR A 242 20.31 6.82 -0.65
C TYR A 242 20.53 8.18 -1.30
N GLY A 243 21.62 8.81 -0.91
CA GLY A 243 22.11 10.02 -1.55
C GLY A 243 23.58 9.90 -1.94
N ARG A 244 24.10 10.95 -2.54
CA ARG A 244 25.49 11.03 -2.97
C ARG A 244 26.14 12.34 -2.52
N ILE A 245 27.43 12.28 -2.20
CA ILE A 245 28.21 13.41 -1.68
C ILE A 245 29.36 13.78 -2.62
N TRP A 246 29.53 15.06 -2.89
CA TRP A 246 30.62 15.62 -3.69
C TRP A 246 31.39 16.69 -2.92
N SER A 247 32.70 16.77 -3.16
CA SER A 247 33.52 17.88 -2.72
C SER A 247 33.34 19.07 -3.67
N ASN A 248 33.06 20.26 -3.16
CA ASN A 248 32.92 21.46 -3.97
C ASN A 248 34.26 21.92 -4.59
N ARG A 249 35.37 21.29 -4.20
CA ARG A 249 36.71 21.50 -4.78
C ARG A 249 37.12 20.41 -5.77
N GLY A 250 36.24 19.45 -6.03
CA GLY A 250 36.57 18.25 -6.81
C GLY A 250 37.30 17.17 -6.01
N GLY A 251 37.53 16.01 -6.63
CA GLY A 251 38.14 14.85 -6.00
C GLY A 251 37.22 14.12 -5.03
N PHE A 252 37.82 13.25 -4.19
CA PHE A 252 37.04 12.47 -3.22
C PHE A 252 36.19 13.37 -2.32
N PRO A 253 34.92 13.02 -2.04
CA PRO A 253 34.20 11.74 -2.28
C PRO A 253 33.55 11.59 -3.67
N ASN A 254 33.56 12.57 -4.53
CA ASN A 254 33.21 12.52 -5.96
C ASN A 254 31.96 11.69 -6.29
N GLY A 255 30.85 11.92 -5.58
CA GLY A 255 29.60 11.19 -5.78
C GLY A 255 29.49 9.87 -5.01
N TYR A 256 30.27 9.71 -3.93
CA TYR A 256 30.16 8.52 -3.09
C TYR A 256 28.76 8.37 -2.49
N GLY A 257 28.22 7.12 -2.50
CA GLY A 257 26.89 6.82 -1.97
C GLY A 257 26.84 6.87 -0.44
N LEU A 258 25.78 7.42 0.10
CA LEU A 258 25.50 7.50 1.54
C LEU A 258 24.06 7.08 1.81
N THR A 259 23.83 6.31 2.87
CA THR A 259 22.47 6.06 3.35
C THR A 259 21.84 7.33 3.93
N ASN A 260 20.52 7.45 3.92
CA ASN A 260 19.84 8.60 4.50
C ASN A 260 20.16 8.81 5.99
N PRO A 261 20.26 7.76 6.84
CA PRO A 261 20.75 7.92 8.22
C PRO A 261 22.17 8.48 8.33
N GLN A 262 23.08 8.09 7.41
CA GLN A 262 24.43 8.67 7.38
C GLN A 262 24.39 10.17 6.99
N ILE A 263 23.54 10.53 6.04
CA ILE A 263 23.35 11.93 5.61
C ILE A 263 22.78 12.76 6.77
N ALA A 264 21.74 12.27 7.45
CA ALA A 264 21.16 12.95 8.62
C ALA A 264 22.22 13.21 9.70
N LYS A 265 23.08 12.23 9.97
CA LYS A 265 24.20 12.36 10.92
C LYS A 265 25.23 13.39 10.48
N LEU A 266 25.58 13.42 9.18
CA LEU A 266 26.51 14.43 8.63
C LEU A 266 25.92 15.83 8.73
N VAL A 267 24.67 16.02 8.32
CA VAL A 267 23.96 17.31 8.39
C VAL A 267 23.91 17.82 9.84
N LYS A 268 23.52 16.95 10.79
CA LYS A 268 23.46 17.29 12.22
C LYS A 268 24.81 17.69 12.79
N ASN A 269 25.86 16.94 12.49
CA ASN A 269 27.16 17.10 13.15
C ASN A 269 28.02 18.21 12.54
N TYR A 270 27.78 18.59 11.28
CA TYR A 270 28.62 19.57 10.52
C TYR A 270 27.81 20.81 10.09
N GLY A 271 26.70 21.12 10.78
CA GLY A 271 25.94 22.35 10.58
C GLY A 271 25.39 22.48 9.17
N GLY A 272 24.83 21.38 8.62
CA GLY A 272 24.38 21.33 7.24
C GLY A 272 23.17 22.22 6.97
N ALA A 273 23.24 23.03 5.90
CA ALA A 273 22.10 23.73 5.33
C ALA A 273 21.33 22.78 4.39
N VAL A 274 20.07 22.50 4.71
CA VAL A 274 19.18 21.67 3.89
C VAL A 274 18.24 22.56 3.11
N SER A 275 18.06 22.29 1.83
CA SER A 275 17.12 22.97 0.95
C SER A 275 16.46 21.98 -0.01
N PHE A 276 15.22 22.26 -0.38
CA PHE A 276 14.51 21.54 -1.42
C PHE A 276 14.65 22.28 -2.75
N ASP A 277 15.16 21.59 -3.77
CA ASP A 277 15.26 22.12 -5.12
C ASP A 277 13.96 21.86 -5.87
N THR A 278 13.20 22.91 -6.10
CA THR A 278 11.87 22.82 -6.72
C THR A 278 11.90 22.43 -8.20
N ALA A 279 13.02 22.68 -8.88
CA ALA A 279 13.17 22.34 -10.30
C ALA A 279 13.39 20.83 -10.50
N SER A 280 14.22 20.23 -9.67
CA SER A 280 14.48 18.78 -9.69
C SER A 280 13.56 17.98 -8.77
N GLN A 281 12.81 18.65 -7.88
CA GLN A 281 12.01 18.01 -6.83
C GLN A 281 12.88 17.06 -5.96
N SER A 282 14.11 17.48 -5.66
CA SER A 282 15.09 16.72 -4.89
C SER A 282 15.65 17.53 -3.73
N THR A 283 16.14 16.85 -2.72
CA THR A 283 16.70 17.50 -1.53
C THR A 283 18.21 17.62 -1.64
N LYS A 284 18.71 18.78 -1.24
CA LYS A 284 20.12 19.12 -1.23
C LYS A 284 20.55 19.56 0.15
N ALA A 285 21.67 19.04 0.63
CA ALA A 285 22.34 19.53 1.82
C ALA A 285 23.75 20.02 1.49
N VAL A 286 24.20 21.05 2.21
CA VAL A 286 25.56 21.56 2.11
C VAL A 286 26.17 21.55 3.51
N ILE A 287 27.26 20.81 3.70
CA ILE A 287 27.99 20.73 4.97
C ILE A 287 29.38 21.37 4.85
N THR A 288 29.94 21.85 5.97
CA THR A 288 31.29 22.37 6.04
C THR A 288 32.11 21.60 7.06
N VAL A 289 33.20 20.99 6.59
CA VAL A 289 34.18 20.30 7.44
C VAL A 289 35.30 21.29 7.77
N GLY A 290 35.44 21.66 9.04
CA GLY A 290 36.44 22.61 9.49
C GLY A 290 37.88 22.07 9.38
N PRO A 291 38.92 22.95 9.45
CA PRO A 291 40.33 22.52 9.42
C PRO A 291 40.75 21.74 10.67
N ARG A 292 40.07 21.97 11.79
CA ARG A 292 40.32 21.36 13.11
C ARG A 292 39.13 20.51 13.52
N GLY A 293 39.31 19.61 14.50
CA GLY A 293 38.27 18.75 15.05
C GLY A 293 38.13 17.39 14.33
N VAL A 294 37.10 16.63 14.74
CA VAL A 294 36.82 15.31 14.21
C VAL A 294 36.39 15.43 12.75
N LYS A 295 36.96 14.60 11.90
CA LYS A 295 36.62 14.55 10.48
C LYS A 295 35.58 13.43 10.24
N PRO A 296 34.54 13.66 9.39
CA PRO A 296 33.66 12.59 9.02
C PRO A 296 34.40 11.57 8.16
N ILE A 297 34.07 10.30 8.39
CA ILE A 297 34.57 9.18 7.58
C ILE A 297 33.49 8.84 6.54
N VAL A 298 33.88 8.85 5.28
CA VAL A 298 33.05 8.47 4.14
C VAL A 298 33.82 7.44 3.33
N GLY A 299 33.23 6.29 3.03
CA GLY A 299 33.91 5.24 2.28
C GLY A 299 35.25 4.78 2.87
N GLY A 300 35.37 4.81 4.20
CA GLY A 300 36.61 4.46 4.90
C GLY A 300 37.67 5.58 4.94
N GLN A 301 37.41 6.76 4.34
CA GLN A 301 38.36 7.87 4.27
C GLN A 301 37.84 9.10 5.02
N ALA A 302 38.74 9.78 5.73
CA ALA A 302 38.43 11.04 6.40
C ALA A 302 38.26 12.19 5.36
N LEU A 303 37.15 12.92 5.43
CA LEU A 303 36.96 14.09 4.56
C LEU A 303 37.92 15.20 4.93
N ALA A 304 38.55 15.83 3.95
CA ALA A 304 39.39 17.01 4.13
C ALA A 304 38.56 18.21 4.61
N ALA A 305 39.24 19.26 5.11
CA ALA A 305 38.59 20.54 5.37
C ALA A 305 38.06 21.15 4.07
N GLY A 306 36.75 21.51 4.06
CA GLY A 306 36.09 22.04 2.84
C GLY A 306 34.60 21.99 2.92
N THR A 307 33.95 22.40 1.86
CA THR A 307 32.50 22.35 1.70
C THR A 307 32.11 21.19 0.80
N TYR A 308 31.02 20.50 1.17
CA TYR A 308 30.54 19.34 0.48
C TYR A 308 29.05 19.50 0.17
N THR A 309 28.66 19.12 -1.03
CA THR A 309 27.26 19.07 -1.45
C THR A 309 26.75 17.63 -1.45
N ILE A 310 25.59 17.41 -0.86
CA ILE A 310 24.91 16.12 -0.78
C ILE A 310 23.57 16.27 -1.48
N TRP A 311 23.24 15.38 -2.40
CA TRP A 311 21.92 15.24 -2.98
C TRP A 311 21.34 13.91 -2.52
N TYR A 312 20.07 13.92 -2.06
CA TYR A 312 19.42 12.74 -1.48
C TYR A 312 17.90 12.85 -1.54
N GLU A 313 17.22 11.75 -1.18
CA GLU A 313 15.78 11.70 -1.15
C GLU A 313 15.25 11.90 0.29
N SER A 314 14.60 13.03 0.50
CA SER A 314 13.82 13.31 1.71
C SER A 314 12.37 12.82 1.55
N GLU A 315 11.57 12.88 2.60
CA GLU A 315 10.15 12.64 2.55
C GLU A 315 9.46 13.47 1.46
N GLN A 316 9.72 14.78 1.40
CA GLN A 316 9.13 15.66 0.39
C GLN A 316 9.48 15.22 -1.04
N SER A 317 10.73 14.81 -1.30
CA SER A 317 11.15 14.37 -2.63
C SER A 317 10.59 12.98 -3.00
N ILE A 318 10.49 12.06 -2.06
CA ILE A 318 9.85 10.75 -2.28
C ILE A 318 8.37 10.94 -2.57
N LYS A 319 7.64 11.73 -1.78
CA LYS A 319 6.22 12.04 -2.01
C LYS A 319 5.97 12.61 -3.41
N ALA A 320 6.79 13.55 -3.85
CA ALA A 320 6.69 14.11 -5.21
C ALA A 320 6.88 13.04 -6.30
N LYS A 321 7.76 12.07 -6.09
CA LYS A 321 8.05 10.99 -7.05
C LYS A 321 6.99 9.89 -7.02
N LEU A 322 6.41 9.58 -5.85
CA LEU A 322 5.28 8.66 -5.75
C LEU A 322 4.06 9.14 -6.55
N ALA A 323 3.86 10.45 -6.66
CA ALA A 323 2.80 11.01 -7.51
C ALA A 323 2.94 10.62 -8.99
N LEU A 324 4.15 10.28 -9.48
CA LEU A 324 4.35 9.79 -10.83
C LEU A 324 3.73 8.40 -11.06
N VAL A 325 3.68 7.56 -10.02
CA VAL A 325 3.03 6.24 -10.09
C VAL A 325 1.55 6.40 -10.46
N ASN A 326 0.87 7.34 -9.80
CA ASN A 326 -0.54 7.63 -10.06
C ASN A 326 -0.73 8.38 -11.39
N LYS A 327 0.16 9.32 -11.72
CA LYS A 327 0.14 10.05 -13.01
C LYS A 327 0.17 9.11 -14.20
N TYR A 328 1.02 8.08 -14.18
CA TYR A 328 1.17 7.12 -15.28
C TYR A 328 0.35 5.84 -15.07
N ASP A 329 -0.31 5.70 -13.93
CA ASP A 329 -1.10 4.53 -13.54
C ASP A 329 -0.31 3.21 -13.70
N ILE A 330 0.97 3.24 -13.33
CA ILE A 330 1.89 2.10 -13.42
C ILE A 330 1.69 1.12 -12.27
N LYS A 331 2.29 -0.09 -12.38
CA LYS A 331 2.17 -1.18 -11.39
C LYS A 331 2.49 -0.73 -9.97
N GLY A 332 3.56 0.04 -9.78
CA GLY A 332 3.99 0.50 -8.47
C GLY A 332 5.46 0.90 -8.43
N THR A 333 6.11 0.64 -7.29
CA THR A 333 7.50 1.05 -7.06
C THR A 333 8.42 -0.11 -6.68
N GLY A 334 9.73 0.11 -6.90
CA GLY A 334 10.81 -0.64 -6.31
C GLY A 334 11.81 0.31 -5.64
N SER A 335 12.57 -0.15 -4.66
CA SER A 335 13.55 0.70 -3.99
C SER A 335 14.93 0.05 -3.84
N TRP A 336 15.98 0.83 -4.09
CA TRP A 336 17.36 0.48 -3.79
C TRP A 336 17.85 1.31 -2.61
N ALA A 337 18.00 0.71 -1.40
CA ALA A 337 17.62 -0.62 -0.97
C ALA A 337 17.18 -0.54 0.50
N LEU A 338 16.52 -1.56 1.04
CA LEU A 338 16.14 -1.62 2.45
C LEU A 338 17.34 -1.35 3.37
N GLY A 339 17.10 -0.59 4.45
CA GLY A 339 18.11 -0.17 5.42
C GLY A 339 18.88 1.08 5.02
N GLN A 340 18.57 1.70 3.88
CA GLN A 340 19.14 2.98 3.45
C GLN A 340 18.17 4.16 3.59
N GLU A 341 16.88 3.88 3.77
CA GLU A 341 15.80 4.86 3.89
C GLU A 341 15.92 5.71 5.17
N SER A 342 15.18 6.80 5.20
CA SER A 342 14.98 7.62 6.41
C SER A 342 14.04 6.90 7.40
N ASP A 343 14.21 7.14 8.70
CA ASP A 343 13.47 6.45 9.78
C ASP A 343 11.94 6.57 9.63
N ASN A 344 11.44 7.66 9.03
CA ASN A 344 10.01 7.91 8.85
C ASN A 344 9.46 7.47 7.49
N THR A 345 10.27 6.89 6.60
CA THR A 345 9.84 6.58 5.21
C THR A 345 8.58 5.73 5.17
N TRP A 346 8.49 4.72 6.00
CA TRP A 346 7.38 3.78 5.97
C TRP A 346 6.11 4.26 6.66
N SER A 347 6.16 5.41 7.36
CA SER A 347 4.96 6.00 7.93
C SER A 347 4.00 6.55 6.87
N TYR A 348 4.54 7.09 5.76
CA TYR A 348 3.79 7.72 4.68
C TYR A 348 3.81 6.94 3.36
N TYR A 349 4.83 6.10 3.09
CA TYR A 349 5.11 5.54 1.76
C TYR A 349 3.92 4.80 1.16
N LYS A 350 3.33 3.86 1.91
CA LYS A 350 2.18 3.06 1.45
C LYS A 350 0.95 3.93 1.17
N LEU A 351 0.72 4.97 1.98
CA LEU A 351 -0.38 5.92 1.77
C LEU A 351 -0.21 6.66 0.44
N TRP A 352 0.92 7.32 0.27
CA TRP A 352 1.20 8.16 -0.91
C TRP A 352 1.33 7.34 -2.20
N LEU A 353 1.87 6.14 -2.13
CA LEU A 353 1.91 5.21 -3.25
C LEU A 353 0.51 4.88 -3.77
N ASN A 354 -0.48 4.84 -2.89
CA ASN A 354 -1.88 4.56 -3.19
C ASN A 354 -2.77 5.81 -3.29
N ASP A 355 -2.18 6.97 -3.55
CA ASP A 355 -2.87 8.27 -3.70
C ASP A 355 -3.68 8.70 -2.47
N CYS A 356 -3.38 8.17 -1.30
CA CYS A 356 -3.95 8.57 -0.02
C CYS A 356 -3.03 9.58 0.64
N THR A 357 -3.36 10.88 0.48
CA THR A 357 -2.46 11.98 0.85
C THR A 357 -2.78 12.61 2.22
N PHE A 358 -3.50 11.88 3.09
CA PHE A 358 -3.84 12.34 4.43
C PHE A 358 -2.61 12.37 5.33
N THR A 359 -2.11 13.56 5.63
CA THR A 359 -0.89 13.75 6.43
C THR A 359 -1.09 13.41 7.90
N ASP A 360 -2.31 13.56 8.41
CA ASP A 360 -2.68 13.24 9.79
C ASP A 360 -2.91 11.73 10.06
N VAL A 361 -2.79 10.90 9.02
CA VAL A 361 -2.89 9.44 9.11
C VAL A 361 -1.51 8.77 9.17
N GLU A 362 -0.45 9.43 8.77
CA GLU A 362 0.90 8.86 8.62
C GLU A 362 1.44 8.18 9.89
N GLY A 363 1.13 8.71 11.07
CA GLY A 363 1.49 8.11 12.37
C GLY A 363 0.36 7.38 13.08
N SER A 364 -0.81 7.24 12.44
CA SER A 364 -1.98 6.64 13.08
C SER A 364 -1.84 5.12 13.20
N TRP A 365 -2.27 4.58 14.34
CA TRP A 365 -2.40 3.14 14.56
C TRP A 365 -3.41 2.47 13.60
N ALA A 366 -4.37 3.24 13.10
CA ALA A 366 -5.39 2.78 12.16
C ALA A 366 -5.01 3.02 10.67
N LYS A 367 -3.76 3.40 10.37
CA LYS A 367 -3.28 3.76 9.03
C LYS A 367 -3.74 2.78 7.94
N ASP A 368 -3.51 1.49 8.13
CA ASP A 368 -3.85 0.47 7.13
C ASP A 368 -5.36 0.28 6.97
N TYR A 369 -6.13 0.41 8.05
CA TYR A 369 -7.60 0.35 8.00
C TYR A 369 -8.20 1.56 7.29
N ILE A 370 -7.65 2.76 7.54
CA ILE A 370 -8.07 4.00 6.87
C ILE A 370 -7.75 3.91 5.38
N LEU A 371 -6.54 3.48 5.02
CA LEU A 371 -6.15 3.29 3.62
C LEU A 371 -7.07 2.27 2.91
N ASN A 372 -7.33 1.13 3.54
CA ASN A 372 -8.25 0.13 3.00
C ASN A 372 -9.66 0.69 2.78
N ALA A 373 -10.20 1.41 3.76
CA ALA A 373 -11.53 2.01 3.66
C ALA A 373 -11.58 3.13 2.60
N TYR A 374 -10.50 3.91 2.46
CA TYR A 374 -10.36 4.94 1.44
C TYR A 374 -10.34 4.37 0.02
N LEU A 375 -9.53 3.35 -0.23
CA LEU A 375 -9.41 2.70 -1.54
C LEU A 375 -10.71 2.01 -1.98
N ASN A 376 -11.49 1.51 -1.02
CA ASN A 376 -12.81 0.95 -1.28
C ASN A 376 -13.93 2.01 -1.38
N ASN A 377 -13.61 3.31 -1.29
CA ASN A 377 -14.57 4.42 -1.29
C ASN A 377 -15.60 4.37 -0.15
N TRP A 378 -15.31 3.66 0.95
CA TRP A 378 -16.20 3.65 2.13
C TRP A 378 -16.12 4.93 2.92
N VAL A 379 -14.91 5.52 2.98
CA VAL A 379 -14.63 6.78 3.68
C VAL A 379 -13.99 7.80 2.75
N THR A 380 -14.09 9.07 3.13
CA THR A 380 -13.39 10.20 2.50
C THR A 380 -12.76 11.07 3.58
N GLY A 381 -11.77 11.89 3.22
CA GLY A 381 -11.24 12.93 4.11
C GLY A 381 -12.21 14.08 4.34
N TYR A 382 -11.90 14.91 5.32
CA TYR A 382 -12.50 16.25 5.47
C TYR A 382 -11.95 17.22 4.42
N SER A 383 -10.67 17.05 4.03
CA SER A 383 -10.02 17.73 2.91
C SER A 383 -9.14 16.73 2.14
N ALA A 384 -8.42 17.20 1.14
CA ALA A 384 -7.51 16.37 0.36
C ALA A 384 -6.34 15.80 1.19
N ASP A 385 -5.96 16.48 2.26
CA ASP A 385 -4.79 16.19 3.09
C ASP A 385 -5.10 15.87 4.56
N ASN A 386 -6.40 15.88 4.93
CA ASN A 386 -6.84 15.66 6.31
C ASN A 386 -7.99 14.65 6.40
N PHE A 387 -7.79 13.61 7.20
CA PHE A 387 -8.80 12.59 7.53
C PHE A 387 -9.47 12.83 8.88
N SER A 388 -8.77 13.41 9.85
CA SER A 388 -9.17 13.59 11.26
C SER A 388 -9.49 12.25 11.96
N PRO A 389 -8.50 11.34 12.13
CA PRO A 389 -8.73 9.98 12.65
C PRO A 389 -9.37 9.95 14.04
N ASP A 390 -9.02 10.88 14.92
CA ASP A 390 -9.48 10.94 16.29
C ASP A 390 -10.77 11.76 16.50
N ALA A 391 -11.30 12.37 15.42
CA ALA A 391 -12.55 13.12 15.51
C ALA A 391 -13.73 12.18 15.74
N PRO A 392 -14.72 12.57 16.57
CA PRO A 392 -15.94 11.80 16.75
C PRO A 392 -16.72 11.71 15.44
N LEU A 393 -17.30 10.54 15.20
CA LEU A 393 -18.11 10.25 14.02
C LEU A 393 -19.56 10.61 14.30
N THR A 394 -20.22 11.36 13.41
CA THR A 394 -21.65 11.64 13.57
C THR A 394 -22.52 10.46 13.11
N ARG A 395 -23.77 10.40 13.58
CA ARG A 395 -24.73 9.37 13.18
C ARG A 395 -24.99 9.36 11.67
N SER A 396 -25.04 10.55 11.04
CA SER A 396 -25.16 10.66 9.58
C SER A 396 -23.94 10.09 8.86
N GLN A 397 -22.73 10.38 9.34
CA GLN A 397 -21.50 9.83 8.78
C GLN A 397 -21.45 8.30 8.91
N ALA A 398 -21.87 7.74 10.06
CA ALA A 398 -21.97 6.30 10.25
C ALA A 398 -22.91 5.65 9.24
N ALA A 399 -24.11 6.20 9.04
CA ALA A 399 -25.07 5.71 8.05
C ALA A 399 -24.49 5.74 6.62
N VAL A 400 -23.82 6.83 6.23
CA VAL A 400 -23.16 6.96 4.92
C VAL A 400 -22.10 5.87 4.73
N ILE A 401 -21.23 5.68 5.72
CA ILE A 401 -20.15 4.69 5.64
C ILE A 401 -20.70 3.26 5.55
N LEU A 402 -21.73 2.93 6.34
CA LEU A 402 -22.35 1.59 6.29
C LEU A 402 -23.03 1.32 4.95
N VAL A 403 -23.78 2.27 4.40
CA VAL A 403 -24.41 2.15 3.07
C VAL A 403 -23.36 1.94 1.97
N ARG A 404 -22.26 2.71 1.99
CA ARG A 404 -21.14 2.54 1.06
C ARG A 404 -20.43 1.19 1.24
N ARG A 405 -20.21 0.76 2.48
CA ARG A 405 -19.58 -0.54 2.80
C ARG A 405 -20.36 -1.71 2.24
N LEU A 406 -21.70 -1.57 2.19
CA LEU A 406 -22.60 -2.57 1.65
C LEU A 406 -22.78 -2.47 0.11
N GLY A 407 -22.20 -1.48 -0.54
CA GLY A 407 -22.37 -1.25 -1.97
C GLY A 407 -23.82 -0.88 -2.36
N LEU A 408 -24.62 -0.37 -1.42
CA LEU A 408 -25.99 0.04 -1.69
C LEU A 408 -26.02 1.38 -2.41
N THR A 409 -26.93 1.50 -3.38
CA THR A 409 -27.17 2.78 -4.06
C THR A 409 -28.01 3.68 -3.16
N PRO A 410 -27.53 4.88 -2.78
CA PRO A 410 -28.32 5.80 -1.97
C PRO A 410 -29.46 6.37 -2.78
N GLU A 411 -30.66 6.34 -2.19
CA GLU A 411 -31.90 6.84 -2.82
C GLU A 411 -32.76 7.59 -1.80
N THR A 412 -33.51 8.59 -2.28
CA THR A 412 -34.51 9.26 -1.45
C THR A 412 -35.85 8.56 -1.58
N ASP A 413 -36.44 8.20 -0.45
CA ASP A 413 -37.76 7.59 -0.38
C ASP A 413 -38.53 8.19 0.83
N PRO A 414 -39.57 8.99 0.59
CA PRO A 414 -40.33 9.63 1.66
C PRO A 414 -40.90 8.68 2.71
N ALA A 415 -41.13 7.41 2.36
CA ALA A 415 -41.58 6.39 3.30
C ALA A 415 -40.57 6.08 4.41
N TYR A 416 -39.29 6.36 4.17
CA TYR A 416 -38.18 6.11 5.09
C TYR A 416 -37.53 7.39 5.63
N ARG A 417 -38.17 8.55 5.44
CA ARG A 417 -37.64 9.86 5.89
C ARG A 417 -37.79 10.03 7.38
N PHE A 418 -36.75 10.58 7.99
CA PHE A 418 -36.82 11.20 9.33
C PHE A 418 -37.04 12.70 9.18
N ASP A 419 -37.79 13.28 10.10
CA ASP A 419 -38.23 14.67 10.00
C ASP A 419 -37.07 15.67 10.06
N ASP A 420 -36.01 15.34 10.82
CA ASP A 420 -34.80 16.13 11.00
C ASP A 420 -33.72 15.88 9.92
N CYS A 421 -33.99 15.00 8.94
CA CYS A 421 -33.05 14.72 7.87
C CYS A 421 -33.42 15.34 6.52
N ALA A 422 -34.54 16.02 6.43
CA ALA A 422 -35.01 16.63 5.19
C ALA A 422 -34.03 17.72 4.68
N GLY A 423 -33.52 17.57 3.45
CA GLY A 423 -32.54 18.51 2.87
C GLY A 423 -31.10 18.34 3.39
N SER A 424 -30.84 17.39 4.28
CA SER A 424 -29.47 17.03 4.73
C SER A 424 -28.66 16.48 3.57
N TRP A 425 -27.33 16.75 3.58
CA TRP A 425 -26.38 16.15 2.64
C TRP A 425 -26.38 14.60 2.66
N ALA A 426 -26.76 14.01 3.79
CA ALA A 426 -26.79 12.56 4.00
C ALA A 426 -28.20 11.96 3.81
N GLN A 427 -29.23 12.77 3.46
CA GLN A 427 -30.63 12.33 3.40
C GLN A 427 -30.80 11.00 2.65
N ALA A 428 -30.30 10.89 1.42
CA ALA A 428 -30.46 9.71 0.60
C ALA A 428 -29.82 8.45 1.26
N TYR A 429 -28.69 8.61 1.92
CA TYR A 429 -28.02 7.54 2.64
C TYR A 429 -28.80 7.12 3.89
N ILE A 430 -29.32 8.06 4.65
CA ILE A 430 -30.09 7.78 5.88
C ILE A 430 -31.42 7.10 5.53
N GLU A 431 -32.15 7.57 4.51
CA GLU A 431 -33.38 6.94 4.03
C GLU A 431 -33.10 5.52 3.52
N THR A 432 -32.00 5.31 2.76
CA THR A 432 -31.53 3.98 2.35
C THR A 432 -31.18 3.11 3.55
N ALA A 433 -30.41 3.60 4.51
CA ALA A 433 -30.05 2.85 5.71
C ALA A 433 -31.30 2.44 6.52
N ARG A 434 -32.31 3.29 6.62
CA ARG A 434 -33.60 2.98 7.26
C ARG A 434 -34.38 1.93 6.47
N LYS A 435 -34.45 2.05 5.15
CA LYS A 435 -35.13 1.09 4.26
C LYS A 435 -34.57 -0.31 4.42
N TYR A 436 -33.26 -0.43 4.55
CA TYR A 436 -32.57 -1.70 4.76
C TYR A 436 -32.44 -2.09 6.25
N GLN A 437 -33.13 -1.39 7.15
CA GLN A 437 -33.17 -1.67 8.59
C GLN A 437 -31.80 -1.61 9.28
N ILE A 438 -30.82 -0.93 8.67
CA ILE A 438 -29.47 -0.73 9.22
C ILE A 438 -29.55 0.22 10.42
N VAL A 439 -30.36 1.27 10.30
CA VAL A 439 -30.54 2.30 11.32
C VAL A 439 -32.00 2.42 11.77
N THR A 440 -32.16 2.79 13.02
CA THR A 440 -33.44 3.23 13.61
C THR A 440 -33.30 4.66 14.09
N GLY A 441 -34.43 5.35 14.27
CA GLY A 441 -34.45 6.69 14.86
C GLY A 441 -34.21 6.67 16.37
N VAL A 442 -34.17 7.87 16.95
CA VAL A 442 -34.02 8.11 18.39
C VAL A 442 -35.36 8.31 19.12
N GLY A 443 -36.47 8.25 18.41
CA GLY A 443 -37.84 8.54 18.85
C GLY A 443 -38.47 9.62 17.98
N ASP A 444 -39.77 9.82 18.07
CA ASP A 444 -40.55 10.90 17.43
C ASP A 444 -40.24 11.14 15.94
N ASN A 445 -39.94 10.05 15.20
CA ASN A 445 -39.49 10.10 13.81
C ASN A 445 -38.21 10.91 13.57
N LEU A 446 -37.32 11.04 14.59
CA LEU A 446 -36.05 11.77 14.50
C LEU A 446 -34.87 10.80 14.38
N PHE A 447 -33.84 11.19 13.67
CA PHE A 447 -32.59 10.44 13.50
C PHE A 447 -31.43 11.01 14.31
N ASP A 448 -31.42 12.30 14.58
CA ASP A 448 -30.36 13.06 15.24
C ASP A 448 -29.03 13.01 14.46
N PRO A 449 -29.02 13.50 13.19
CA PRO A 449 -27.94 13.22 12.22
C PRO A 449 -26.58 13.79 12.61
N ASP A 450 -26.53 14.92 13.31
CA ASP A 450 -25.29 15.65 13.62
C ASP A 450 -24.69 15.27 14.99
N ARG A 451 -25.42 14.52 15.81
CA ARG A 451 -24.90 14.02 17.09
C ARG A 451 -23.82 12.96 16.86
N PRO A 452 -22.75 12.92 17.67
CA PRO A 452 -21.81 11.80 17.67
C PRO A 452 -22.52 10.47 17.92
N VAL A 453 -22.12 9.42 17.19
CA VAL A 453 -22.62 8.06 17.39
C VAL A 453 -21.83 7.39 18.51
N THR A 454 -22.51 6.78 19.48
CA THR A 454 -21.83 6.03 20.54
C THR A 454 -21.43 4.63 20.06
N ARG A 455 -20.44 4.01 20.76
CA ARG A 455 -19.95 2.68 20.42
C ARG A 455 -21.04 1.62 20.50
N GLN A 456 -21.96 1.71 21.47
CA GLN A 456 -23.10 0.78 21.56
C GLN A 456 -24.12 1.00 20.44
N GLU A 457 -24.39 2.24 20.01
CA GLU A 457 -25.28 2.53 18.88
C GLU A 457 -24.71 1.96 17.58
N LEU A 458 -23.41 2.18 17.32
CA LEU A 458 -22.76 1.63 16.14
C LEU A 458 -22.74 0.10 16.16
N ALA A 459 -22.52 -0.53 17.32
CA ALA A 459 -22.61 -1.99 17.43
C ALA A 459 -24.00 -2.52 17.01
N VAL A 460 -25.07 -1.85 17.41
CA VAL A 460 -26.42 -2.24 16.97
C VAL A 460 -26.60 -2.03 15.47
N MET A 461 -26.16 -0.89 14.91
CA MET A 461 -26.22 -0.66 13.46
C MET A 461 -25.50 -1.75 12.66
N ILE A 462 -24.29 -2.15 13.10
CA ILE A 462 -23.51 -3.22 12.46
C ILE A 462 -24.20 -4.58 12.64
N ASN A 463 -24.73 -4.89 13.83
CA ASN A 463 -25.40 -6.17 14.06
C ASN A 463 -26.73 -6.31 13.28
N ASN A 464 -27.41 -5.20 13.01
CA ASN A 464 -28.57 -5.19 12.12
C ASN A 464 -28.22 -5.64 10.70
N ILE A 465 -26.98 -5.39 10.25
CA ILE A 465 -26.47 -5.84 8.95
C ILE A 465 -26.09 -7.32 9.00
N LEU A 466 -25.28 -7.72 9.99
CA LEU A 466 -24.65 -9.03 10.06
C LEU A 466 -25.59 -10.10 10.66
N THR A 467 -26.63 -9.67 11.38
CA THR A 467 -27.62 -10.54 12.02
C THR A 467 -27.00 -11.64 12.90
N TYR A 468 -25.85 -11.35 13.51
CA TYR A 468 -25.22 -12.30 14.42
C TYR A 468 -26.11 -12.53 15.63
N GLN A 469 -26.23 -13.81 16.01
CA GLN A 469 -26.96 -14.20 17.19
C GLN A 469 -25.99 -14.42 18.35
N ASN A 470 -26.37 -13.96 19.54
CA ASN A 470 -25.62 -14.28 20.75
C ASN A 470 -25.81 -15.75 21.09
N THR A 471 -24.86 -16.59 20.69
CA THR A 471 -24.88 -18.05 20.97
C THR A 471 -24.04 -18.35 22.22
N ASN A 472 -24.48 -17.91 23.40
CA ASN A 472 -23.83 -18.19 24.70
C ASN A 472 -22.34 -17.74 24.79
N SER A 473 -21.95 -16.66 24.12
CA SER A 473 -20.61 -16.09 24.26
C SER A 473 -20.39 -15.56 25.68
N ILE A 474 -19.21 -15.85 26.22
CA ILE A 474 -18.79 -15.32 27.53
C ILE A 474 -18.61 -13.80 27.38
N ASN A 475 -19.28 -13.03 28.22
CA ASN A 475 -19.04 -11.58 28.27
C ASN A 475 -17.59 -11.32 28.68
N ILE A 476 -16.85 -10.66 27.80
CA ILE A 476 -15.43 -10.34 28.01
C ILE A 476 -15.20 -8.89 28.47
N PHE A 477 -16.26 -8.06 28.47
CA PHE A 477 -16.16 -6.64 28.83
C PHE A 477 -16.68 -6.40 30.25
N THR A 478 -15.91 -5.69 31.06
CA THR A 478 -16.23 -5.43 32.47
C THR A 478 -17.35 -4.40 32.66
N ASP A 479 -17.58 -3.54 31.67
CA ASP A 479 -18.54 -2.43 31.70
C ASP A 479 -19.81 -2.66 30.88
N VAL A 480 -19.95 -3.84 30.23
CA VAL A 480 -21.13 -4.20 29.40
C VAL A 480 -21.92 -5.29 30.10
N THR A 481 -23.10 -4.96 30.58
CA THR A 481 -24.05 -5.91 31.20
C THR A 481 -25.46 -5.66 30.67
N PRO A 482 -26.41 -6.59 30.90
CA PRO A 482 -27.83 -6.34 30.58
C PRO A 482 -28.42 -5.12 31.30
N LEU A 483 -27.77 -4.64 32.38
CA LEU A 483 -28.23 -3.44 33.11
C LEU A 483 -27.58 -2.16 32.58
N THR A 484 -26.29 -2.20 32.17
CA THR A 484 -25.57 -1.01 31.68
C THR A 484 -25.78 -0.76 30.20
N SER A 485 -26.10 -1.79 29.41
CA SER A 485 -26.32 -1.69 27.96
C SER A 485 -27.54 -2.53 27.53
N PRO A 486 -28.74 -2.29 28.09
CA PRO A 486 -29.87 -3.22 27.99
C PRO A 486 -30.31 -3.51 26.54
N TRP A 487 -30.26 -2.53 25.65
CA TRP A 487 -30.68 -2.68 24.26
C TRP A 487 -29.54 -3.07 23.31
N ALA A 488 -28.28 -2.84 23.71
CA ALA A 488 -27.10 -3.11 22.89
C ALA A 488 -26.32 -4.36 23.33
N TYR A 489 -26.59 -4.90 24.53
CA TYR A 489 -25.86 -6.01 25.12
C TYR A 489 -25.67 -7.19 24.17
N ASN A 490 -26.75 -7.68 23.57
CA ASN A 490 -26.70 -8.83 22.68
C ASN A 490 -25.92 -8.54 21.41
N ALA A 491 -26.05 -7.34 20.83
CA ALA A 491 -25.29 -6.93 19.66
C ALA A 491 -23.79 -6.85 19.93
N ILE A 492 -23.40 -6.22 21.06
CA ILE A 492 -21.99 -6.12 21.48
C ILE A 492 -21.39 -7.52 21.67
N GLN A 493 -22.09 -8.42 22.38
CA GLN A 493 -21.60 -9.78 22.62
C GLN A 493 -21.47 -10.58 21.31
N ALA A 494 -22.46 -10.50 20.43
CA ALA A 494 -22.45 -11.22 19.16
C ALA A 494 -21.33 -10.75 18.23
N LEU A 495 -21.14 -9.43 18.09
CA LEU A 495 -20.08 -8.85 17.26
C LEU A 495 -18.69 -9.10 17.82
N SER A 496 -18.53 -9.08 19.14
CA SER A 496 -17.26 -9.40 19.80
C SER A 496 -16.90 -10.88 19.57
N ALA A 497 -17.84 -11.78 19.75
CA ALA A 497 -17.65 -13.21 19.45
C ALA A 497 -17.33 -13.47 17.98
N GLY A 498 -17.90 -12.67 17.07
CA GLY A 498 -17.61 -12.70 15.63
C GLY A 498 -16.31 -12.00 15.22
N GLY A 499 -15.56 -11.41 16.17
CA GLY A 499 -14.31 -10.69 15.89
C GLY A 499 -14.47 -9.37 15.12
N VAL A 500 -15.71 -8.83 15.04
CA VAL A 500 -15.98 -7.56 14.33
C VAL A 500 -15.61 -6.36 15.17
N ILE A 501 -15.87 -6.42 16.47
CA ILE A 501 -15.51 -5.37 17.42
C ILE A 501 -14.61 -5.91 18.52
N SER A 502 -13.79 -5.02 19.07
CA SER A 502 -12.93 -5.29 20.23
C SER A 502 -13.09 -4.19 21.27
N GLY A 503 -12.70 -4.51 22.51
CA GLY A 503 -12.59 -3.53 23.60
C GLY A 503 -11.19 -2.94 23.72
N TYR A 504 -10.98 -2.25 24.83
CA TYR A 504 -9.72 -1.64 25.19
C TYR A 504 -8.85 -2.60 26.03
N PRO A 505 -7.53 -2.34 26.13
CA PRO A 505 -6.61 -3.19 26.91
C PRO A 505 -6.95 -3.32 28.40
N ASP A 506 -7.75 -2.37 28.93
CA ASP A 506 -8.24 -2.39 30.31
C ASP A 506 -9.45 -3.32 30.53
N GLY A 507 -9.87 -4.03 29.51
CA GLY A 507 -11.02 -4.94 29.55
C GLY A 507 -12.38 -4.26 29.42
N THR A 508 -12.42 -2.96 29.09
CA THR A 508 -13.68 -2.21 28.88
C THR A 508 -14.05 -2.15 27.40
N TYR A 509 -15.33 -1.96 27.10
CA TYR A 509 -15.87 -1.64 25.77
C TYR A 509 -16.17 -0.14 25.60
N ARG A 510 -16.50 0.53 26.68
CA ARG A 510 -16.92 1.94 26.76
C ARG A 510 -18.15 2.23 25.90
N PRO A 511 -19.31 1.61 26.21
CA PRO A 511 -20.49 1.64 25.34
C PRO A 511 -21.02 3.03 25.04
N ASP A 512 -20.92 3.97 25.99
CA ASP A 512 -21.43 5.34 25.88
C ASP A 512 -20.41 6.32 25.28
N SER A 513 -19.16 5.88 25.03
CA SER A 513 -18.16 6.74 24.39
C SER A 513 -18.48 6.94 22.91
N ASP A 514 -18.18 8.13 22.39
CA ASP A 514 -18.27 8.43 20.98
C ASP A 514 -17.28 7.56 20.18
N VAL A 515 -17.70 7.10 19.00
CA VAL A 515 -16.83 6.40 18.06
C VAL A 515 -15.97 7.40 17.32
N THR A 516 -14.67 7.16 17.23
CA THR A 516 -13.79 7.95 16.37
C THR A 516 -13.87 7.48 14.90
N ARG A 517 -13.49 8.36 13.97
CA ARG A 517 -13.41 8.03 12.55
C ARG A 517 -12.44 6.86 12.27
N ALA A 518 -11.32 6.82 13.00
CA ALA A 518 -10.37 5.70 12.94
C ALA A 518 -11.00 4.38 13.39
N GLU A 519 -11.67 4.34 14.54
CA GLU A 519 -12.35 3.14 15.05
C GLU A 519 -13.40 2.61 14.08
N MET A 520 -14.15 3.50 13.41
CA MET A 520 -15.11 3.10 12.39
C MET A 520 -14.46 2.32 11.26
N THR A 521 -13.27 2.73 10.79
CA THR A 521 -12.57 2.02 9.71
C THR A 521 -12.14 0.62 10.11
N VAL A 522 -11.79 0.42 11.38
CA VAL A 522 -11.48 -0.91 11.94
C VAL A 522 -12.72 -1.80 11.93
N PHE A 523 -13.83 -1.31 12.46
CA PHE A 523 -15.07 -2.09 12.54
C PHE A 523 -15.56 -2.52 11.17
N ILE A 524 -15.64 -1.61 10.19
CA ILE A 524 -16.10 -1.96 8.84
C ILE A 524 -15.13 -2.87 8.08
N SER A 525 -13.83 -2.85 8.41
CA SER A 525 -12.84 -3.75 7.80
C SER A 525 -13.00 -5.19 8.29
N HIS A 526 -13.45 -5.39 9.52
CA HIS A 526 -13.71 -6.71 10.09
C HIS A 526 -15.10 -7.29 9.74
N MET A 527 -15.98 -6.49 9.13
CA MET A 527 -17.30 -6.97 8.71
C MET A 527 -17.17 -7.96 7.53
N SER A 528 -17.49 -9.23 7.78
CA SER A 528 -17.61 -10.25 6.72
C SER A 528 -18.98 -10.15 6.08
N VAL A 529 -19.15 -9.34 5.04
CA VAL A 529 -20.41 -9.21 4.30
C VAL A 529 -20.34 -10.12 3.08
N THR A 530 -21.10 -11.21 3.09
CA THR A 530 -21.08 -12.24 2.03
C THR A 530 -22.30 -12.22 1.10
N VAL A 531 -23.31 -11.38 1.36
CA VAL A 531 -24.57 -11.39 0.60
C VAL A 531 -25.05 -9.96 0.36
N PRO A 532 -25.63 -9.63 -0.84
CA PRO A 532 -26.35 -8.37 -1.01
C PRO A 532 -27.49 -8.31 0.02
N VAL A 533 -27.48 -7.27 0.85
CA VAL A 533 -28.59 -7.00 1.76
C VAL A 533 -29.81 -6.69 0.90
N THR A 534 -30.79 -7.58 0.87
CA THR A 534 -32.04 -7.34 0.14
C THR A 534 -32.97 -6.50 0.98
N ALA A 535 -33.56 -5.46 0.38
CA ALA A 535 -34.60 -4.70 1.06
C ALA A 535 -35.72 -5.65 1.49
N PRO A 536 -36.23 -5.53 2.72
CA PRO A 536 -37.37 -6.33 3.15
C PRO A 536 -38.55 -6.04 2.22
N VAL A 537 -39.22 -7.10 1.74
CA VAL A 537 -40.46 -6.97 0.98
C VAL A 537 -41.52 -6.47 1.96
N ILE A 538 -41.85 -5.19 1.88
CA ILE A 538 -42.95 -4.64 2.67
C ILE A 538 -44.25 -5.17 2.05
N SER A 539 -44.95 -6.06 2.75
CA SER A 539 -46.37 -6.29 2.48
C SER A 539 -47.12 -4.98 2.77
N PRO A 540 -48.01 -4.51 1.87
CA PRO A 540 -48.74 -3.28 2.11
C PRO A 540 -49.67 -3.43 3.31
N ALA A 541 -49.51 -2.52 4.26
CA ALA A 541 -50.41 -2.09 5.30
C ALA A 541 -51.01 -3.14 6.28
N ALA A 542 -50.40 -3.19 7.46
CA ALA A 542 -51.20 -3.23 8.67
C ALA A 542 -51.21 -1.85 9.30
N SER A 543 -52.39 -1.30 9.55
CA SER A 543 -52.63 -0.03 10.26
C SER A 543 -51.89 0.00 11.61
N PRO A 544 -51.51 1.17 12.16
CA PRO A 544 -50.70 1.28 13.36
C PRO A 544 -51.45 0.74 14.58
N GLY A 545 -51.11 -0.51 14.95
CA GLY A 545 -51.45 -1.07 16.25
C GLY A 545 -50.31 -0.76 17.20
N ALA A 546 -50.66 -0.06 18.26
CA ALA A 546 -49.91 0.28 19.46
C ALA A 546 -48.43 -0.23 19.53
N ALA A 547 -47.51 0.70 19.35
CA ALA A 547 -46.13 0.52 19.73
C ALA A 547 -46.05 0.23 21.23
N GLY A 548 -45.49 -0.93 21.57
CA GLY A 548 -45.14 -1.22 22.96
C GLY A 548 -44.11 -0.20 23.43
N ASP A 549 -44.40 0.40 24.57
CA ASP A 549 -43.58 1.38 25.27
C ASP A 549 -42.10 0.96 25.32
N ARG A 550 -41.26 1.69 24.60
CA ARG A 550 -39.84 1.74 24.90
C ARG A 550 -39.66 2.71 26.07
N PRO A 551 -38.87 2.36 27.10
CA PRO A 551 -38.69 3.26 28.24
C PRO A 551 -38.04 4.56 27.76
N ASP A 552 -38.68 5.66 28.11
CA ASP A 552 -38.25 7.03 27.94
C ASP A 552 -36.93 7.26 28.68
N ILE A 553 -35.85 7.55 27.99
CA ILE A 553 -34.56 7.87 28.60
C ILE A 553 -34.51 9.38 28.87
N THR A 554 -35.27 9.84 29.84
CA THR A 554 -35.00 11.14 30.45
C THR A 554 -33.91 10.99 31.51
N PRO A 555 -32.87 11.84 31.52
CA PRO A 555 -31.89 11.82 32.60
C PRO A 555 -32.57 12.25 33.89
N ALA A 556 -32.50 11.41 34.91
CA ALA A 556 -32.95 11.73 36.26
C ALA A 556 -32.19 12.95 36.78
N SER A 557 -32.85 14.08 36.84
CA SER A 557 -32.42 15.26 37.59
C SER A 557 -32.56 14.98 39.10
N GLY A 558 -31.49 14.53 39.75
CA GLY A 558 -31.40 14.46 41.20
C GLY A 558 -31.19 15.88 41.76
N PRO A 559 -31.79 16.24 42.91
CA PRO A 559 -31.67 17.57 43.42
C PRO A 559 -30.31 17.82 44.08
N MET A 560 -29.67 18.96 43.72
CA MET A 560 -28.61 19.53 44.55
C MET A 560 -29.22 20.01 45.87
N THR A 561 -28.73 19.46 46.99
CA THR A 561 -28.87 20.11 48.28
C THR A 561 -27.49 20.29 48.92
N SER A 562 -27.19 21.58 49.14
CA SER A 562 -26.21 22.23 50.03
C SER A 562 -24.82 21.62 50.18
#